data_f89727b55e41a40b85c843f2ef632eea
#
_entry.id   f89727b55e41a40b85c843f2ef632eea
#
_cell.length_a   1.000
_cell.length_b   1.000
_cell.length_c   1.000
_cell.angle_alpha   90.00
_cell.angle_beta   90.00
_cell.angle_gamma   90.00
#
_symmetry.space_group_name_H-M   'P 1'
#
loop_
_entity.id
_entity.type
_entity.pdbx_description
1 polymer ?
#
loop_
_entity_poly.entity_id
_entity_poly.type
_entity_poly.pdbx_seq_one_letter_code
_entity_poly.pdbx_strand_id
1 'polypeptide(L)'
;MAEGARILVIDDEQQIRRMLRVALSGYGYSLSEAATGKEGLTQAVLFHPDLVILDLGLPDLDGMEVIGRLREWTQAPIIILSVREGEADKISGLDAGADDYLTKPFSMGELLARIRVAIRHAAGTEDEPVLTFPDLAVDLARRLVLLKGEELKLTPTEYEILKHLAVHAGRVVTHKQLLRAVWGPNFQEETHYLRVYIGQLRRKIEEDPARPRYILTEAGVGYRFISGLQQP
;
A
#
# COMPACT_ATOMS: atom_id res chain seq x y z
N MET A 1 5.90 2.51 -18.79
CA MET A 1 6.65 2.85 -17.55
C MET A 1 6.27 4.26 -17.21
N ALA A 2 6.03 4.57 -15.92
CA ALA A 2 5.72 5.94 -15.50
C ALA A 2 7.02 6.79 -15.52
N GLU A 3 7.59 7.01 -16.72
CA GLU A 3 8.72 7.89 -16.91
C GLU A 3 8.30 9.32 -16.57
N GLY A 4 9.02 9.96 -15.66
CA GLY A 4 8.78 11.33 -15.26
C GLY A 4 7.91 11.52 -14.02
N ALA A 5 7.45 10.46 -13.34
CA ALA A 5 6.68 10.63 -12.11
C ALA A 5 7.52 11.37 -11.04
N ARG A 6 6.83 12.26 -10.32
CA ARG A 6 7.43 13.17 -9.32
C ARG A 6 7.38 12.55 -7.95
N ILE A 7 8.54 12.36 -7.35
CA ILE A 7 8.66 11.78 -6.00
C ILE A 7 9.21 12.82 -5.03
N LEU A 8 8.50 13.07 -3.95
CA LEU A 8 8.98 13.89 -2.84
C LEU A 8 9.58 12.97 -1.77
N VAL A 9 10.81 13.25 -1.36
CA VAL A 9 11.53 12.55 -0.28
C VAL A 9 11.63 13.47 0.93
N ILE A 10 11.05 13.07 2.06
CA ILE A 10 11.08 13.78 3.33
C ILE A 10 11.81 12.91 4.34
N ASP A 11 13.06 13.21 4.64
CA ASP A 11 13.93 12.42 5.53
C ASP A 11 15.02 13.38 6.05
N ASP A 12 15.35 13.38 7.34
CA ASP A 12 16.37 14.28 7.90
C ASP A 12 17.79 13.79 7.59
N GLU A 13 17.98 12.50 7.31
CA GLU A 13 19.27 11.91 6.98
C GLU A 13 19.73 12.29 5.56
N GLN A 14 20.70 13.20 5.45
CA GLN A 14 21.25 13.62 4.16
C GLN A 14 21.79 12.45 3.31
N GLN A 15 22.31 11.41 3.94
CA GLN A 15 22.83 10.23 3.24
C GLN A 15 21.72 9.44 2.55
N ILE A 16 20.57 9.29 3.22
CA ILE A 16 19.37 8.60 2.67
C ILE A 16 18.82 9.41 1.49
N ARG A 17 18.61 10.73 1.66
CA ARG A 17 18.15 11.59 0.57
C ARG A 17 19.06 11.51 -0.65
N ARG A 18 20.39 11.62 -0.45
CA ARG A 18 21.37 11.51 -1.54
C ARG A 18 21.33 10.15 -2.24
N MET A 19 21.25 9.06 -1.48
CA MET A 19 21.14 7.70 -2.02
C MET A 19 19.88 7.56 -2.87
N LEU A 20 18.72 7.98 -2.34
CA LEU A 20 17.44 7.91 -3.04
C LEU A 20 17.45 8.79 -4.29
N ARG A 21 18.00 10.00 -4.24
CA ARG A 21 18.13 10.88 -5.41
C ARG A 21 18.90 10.21 -6.53
N VAL A 22 20.09 9.70 -6.24
CA VAL A 22 20.93 9.05 -7.26
C VAL A 22 20.23 7.83 -7.86
N ALA A 23 19.67 6.97 -7.01
CA ALA A 23 19.03 5.76 -7.46
C ALA A 23 17.75 6.05 -8.26
N LEU A 24 16.83 6.85 -7.73
CA LEU A 24 15.53 7.09 -8.35
C LEU A 24 15.65 7.92 -9.64
N SER A 25 16.57 8.92 -9.67
CA SER A 25 16.83 9.66 -10.92
C SER A 25 17.37 8.75 -12.03
N GLY A 26 18.17 7.72 -11.68
CA GLY A 26 18.64 6.71 -12.62
C GLY A 26 17.52 5.87 -13.25
N TYR A 27 16.34 5.82 -12.61
CA TYR A 27 15.13 5.17 -13.10
C TYR A 27 14.13 6.14 -13.77
N GLY A 28 14.53 7.40 -14.01
CA GLY A 28 13.73 8.38 -14.74
C GLY A 28 12.71 9.13 -13.89
N TYR A 29 12.75 9.03 -12.55
CA TYR A 29 11.88 9.81 -11.66
C TYR A 29 12.41 11.23 -11.46
N SER A 30 11.49 12.20 -11.37
CA SER A 30 11.79 13.58 -10.94
C SER A 30 11.70 13.66 -9.43
N LEU A 31 12.69 14.29 -8.76
CA LEU A 31 12.72 14.33 -7.31
C LEU A 31 12.70 15.75 -6.75
N SER A 32 11.99 15.91 -5.63
CA SER A 32 12.14 16.98 -4.67
C SER A 32 12.53 16.39 -3.31
N GLU A 33 13.29 17.12 -2.51
CA GLU A 33 13.80 16.68 -1.21
C GLU A 33 13.44 17.69 -0.13
N ALA A 34 13.21 17.20 1.08
CA ALA A 34 13.01 17.99 2.28
C ALA A 34 13.71 17.33 3.47
N ALA A 35 14.33 18.12 4.33
CA ALA A 35 15.01 17.63 5.53
C ALA A 35 14.14 17.72 6.78
N THR A 36 12.97 18.34 6.70
CA THR A 36 12.04 18.54 7.81
C THR A 36 10.59 18.36 7.37
N GLY A 37 9.70 18.11 8.32
CA GLY A 37 8.28 17.95 8.02
C GLY A 37 7.64 19.20 7.44
N LYS A 38 7.98 20.39 7.98
CA LYS A 38 7.48 21.69 7.47
C LYS A 38 7.95 21.97 6.04
N GLU A 39 9.22 21.71 5.76
CA GLU A 39 9.77 21.82 4.41
C GLU A 39 9.05 20.84 3.48
N GLY A 40 8.86 19.58 3.91
CA GLY A 40 8.16 18.55 3.17
C GLY A 40 6.73 18.96 2.79
N LEU A 41 5.95 19.48 3.73
CA LEU A 41 4.61 20.00 3.47
C LEU A 41 4.62 21.14 2.45
N THR A 42 5.60 22.07 2.56
CA THR A 42 5.76 23.18 1.60
C THR A 42 6.13 22.65 0.21
N GLN A 43 7.08 21.73 0.13
CA GLN A 43 7.49 21.12 -1.13
C GLN A 43 6.36 20.31 -1.77
N ALA A 44 5.55 19.61 -0.97
CA ALA A 44 4.41 18.87 -1.48
C ALA A 44 3.40 19.77 -2.22
N VAL A 45 3.15 20.99 -1.69
CA VAL A 45 2.29 21.99 -2.35
C VAL A 45 2.91 22.53 -3.64
N LEU A 46 4.21 22.80 -3.65
CA LEU A 46 4.88 23.42 -4.81
C LEU A 46 5.18 22.40 -5.92
N PHE A 47 5.59 21.21 -5.54
CA PHE A 47 6.07 20.18 -6.45
C PHE A 47 4.95 19.30 -6.99
N HIS A 48 3.80 19.21 -6.29
CA HIS A 48 2.68 18.32 -6.60
C HIS A 48 3.14 16.88 -6.88
N PRO A 49 3.71 16.18 -5.88
CA PRO A 49 4.30 14.86 -6.08
C PRO A 49 3.23 13.82 -6.46
N ASP A 50 3.64 12.86 -7.30
CA ASP A 50 2.86 11.67 -7.63
C ASP A 50 3.06 10.55 -6.60
N LEU A 51 4.07 10.69 -5.71
CA LEU A 51 4.35 9.81 -4.57
C LEU A 51 5.21 10.54 -3.53
N VAL A 52 4.97 10.27 -2.26
CA VAL A 52 5.77 10.77 -1.14
C VAL A 52 6.48 9.60 -0.45
N ILE A 53 7.78 9.74 -0.22
CA ILE A 53 8.57 8.89 0.68
C ILE A 53 8.82 9.68 1.94
N LEU A 54 8.43 9.15 3.11
CA LEU A 54 8.44 9.88 4.37
C LEU A 54 9.14 9.09 5.47
N ASP A 55 10.13 9.70 6.11
CA ASP A 55 10.61 9.23 7.41
C ASP A 55 9.70 9.74 8.55
N LEU A 56 9.50 8.90 9.56
CA LEU A 56 8.76 9.27 10.77
C LEU A 56 9.62 10.03 11.78
N GLY A 57 10.96 9.90 11.70
CA GLY A 57 11.92 10.45 12.66
C GLY A 57 12.35 11.88 12.36
N LEU A 58 11.42 12.76 11.92
CA LEU A 58 11.76 14.14 11.57
C LEU A 58 12.04 15.02 12.79
N PRO A 59 12.93 16.04 12.66
CA PRO A 59 13.37 16.83 13.80
C PRO A 59 12.36 17.88 14.28
N ASP A 60 11.34 18.22 13.49
CA ASP A 60 10.45 19.35 13.73
C ASP A 60 8.97 18.99 13.90
N LEU A 61 8.51 17.90 13.24
CA LEU A 61 7.15 17.39 13.29
C LEU A 61 7.18 15.88 13.41
N ASP A 62 6.20 15.27 14.08
CA ASP A 62 5.99 13.84 14.00
C ASP A 62 5.53 13.46 12.58
N GLY A 63 6.14 12.42 12.01
CA GLY A 63 5.79 11.95 10.67
C GLY A 63 4.31 11.59 10.53
N MET A 64 3.65 11.12 11.60
CA MET A 64 2.20 10.87 11.61
C MET A 64 1.39 12.16 11.41
N GLU A 65 1.85 13.28 12.01
CA GLU A 65 1.24 14.59 11.80
C GLU A 65 1.43 15.06 10.34
N VAL A 66 2.59 14.80 9.76
CA VAL A 66 2.86 15.10 8.35
C VAL A 66 1.91 14.32 7.44
N ILE A 67 1.67 13.02 7.69
CA ILE A 67 0.71 12.21 6.95
C ILE A 67 -0.70 12.82 7.04
N GLY A 68 -1.17 13.11 8.27
CA GLY A 68 -2.48 13.70 8.48
C GLY A 68 -2.69 14.99 7.70
N ARG A 69 -1.72 15.91 7.74
CA ARG A 69 -1.76 17.19 7.01
C ARG A 69 -1.71 17.01 5.49
N LEU A 70 -0.94 16.05 4.97
CA LEU A 70 -0.93 15.72 3.56
C LEU A 70 -2.31 15.20 3.12
N ARG A 71 -2.94 14.34 3.89
CA ARG A 71 -4.25 13.74 3.59
C ARG A 71 -5.41 14.73 3.58
N GLU A 72 -5.26 15.91 4.15
CA GLU A 72 -6.26 16.98 4.06
C GLU A 72 -6.51 17.45 2.61
N TRP A 73 -5.52 17.29 1.72
CA TRP A 73 -5.63 17.85 0.37
C TRP A 73 -5.01 16.99 -0.75
N THR A 74 -4.28 15.91 -0.45
CA THR A 74 -3.71 15.04 -1.50
C THR A 74 -3.98 13.56 -1.26
N GLN A 75 -4.22 12.84 -2.36
CA GLN A 75 -4.32 11.39 -2.42
C GLN A 75 -3.04 10.73 -2.95
N ALA A 76 -1.97 11.49 -3.17
CA ALA A 76 -0.68 10.93 -3.59
C ALA A 76 -0.23 9.84 -2.61
N PRO A 77 0.17 8.64 -3.07
CA PRO A 77 0.59 7.56 -2.20
C PRO A 77 1.78 7.97 -1.32
N ILE A 78 1.73 7.54 -0.06
CA ILE A 78 2.78 7.78 0.93
C ILE A 78 3.39 6.45 1.33
N ILE A 79 4.69 6.29 1.10
CA ILE A 79 5.49 5.15 1.60
C ILE A 79 6.32 5.63 2.78
N ILE A 80 6.10 5.04 3.94
CA ILE A 80 6.91 5.31 5.14
C ILE A 80 8.23 4.55 5.03
N LEU A 81 9.36 5.25 5.28
CA LEU A 81 10.68 4.66 5.53
C LEU A 81 11.08 4.93 6.97
N SER A 82 11.21 3.91 7.83
CA SER A 82 11.52 4.16 9.24
C SER A 82 12.38 3.05 9.86
N VAL A 83 13.16 3.41 10.86
CA VAL A 83 13.86 2.44 11.74
C VAL A 83 12.94 1.80 12.76
N ARG A 84 11.71 2.31 12.92
CA ARG A 84 10.75 1.76 13.86
C ARG A 84 10.19 0.45 13.29
N GLU A 85 10.53 -0.66 13.96
CA GLU A 85 10.11 -2.01 13.52
C GLU A 85 8.84 -2.47 14.23
N GLY A 86 8.35 -1.70 15.21
CA GLY A 86 7.20 -2.05 16.03
C GLY A 86 5.94 -2.26 15.18
N GLU A 87 5.23 -3.35 15.48
CA GLU A 87 3.91 -3.64 14.87
C GLU A 87 2.94 -2.48 15.07
N ALA A 88 2.93 -1.87 16.26
CA ALA A 88 2.10 -0.72 16.59
C ALA A 88 2.44 0.51 15.73
N ASP A 89 3.72 0.78 15.45
CA ASP A 89 4.14 1.90 14.61
C ASP A 89 3.68 1.70 13.16
N LYS A 90 3.80 0.48 12.63
CA LYS A 90 3.33 0.13 11.28
C LYS A 90 1.83 0.31 11.14
N ILE A 91 1.06 -0.22 12.10
CA ILE A 91 -0.39 -0.09 12.13
C ILE A 91 -0.78 1.39 12.19
N SER A 92 -0.17 2.15 13.11
CA SER A 92 -0.46 3.58 13.28
C SER A 92 -0.19 4.38 12.01
N GLY A 93 0.94 4.11 11.33
CA GLY A 93 1.29 4.78 10.07
C GLY A 93 0.28 4.51 8.95
N LEU A 94 -0.11 3.25 8.78
CA LEU A 94 -1.09 2.85 7.77
C LEU A 94 -2.51 3.35 8.12
N ASP A 95 -2.90 3.33 9.39
CA ASP A 95 -4.19 3.87 9.85
C ASP A 95 -4.24 5.40 9.77
N ALA A 96 -3.10 6.09 9.87
CA ALA A 96 -2.99 7.53 9.63
C ALA A 96 -3.15 7.91 8.16
N GLY A 97 -3.08 6.93 7.25
CA GLY A 97 -3.31 7.12 5.82
C GLY A 97 -2.08 6.89 4.93
N ALA A 98 -1.00 6.32 5.45
CA ALA A 98 0.09 5.84 4.59
C ALA A 98 -0.37 4.62 3.78
N ASP A 99 0.19 4.45 2.58
CA ASP A 99 -0.17 3.34 1.67
C ASP A 99 0.73 2.13 1.85
N ASP A 100 1.95 2.33 2.33
CA ASP A 100 2.90 1.25 2.59
C ASP A 100 3.92 1.66 3.65
N TYR A 101 4.60 0.67 4.23
CA TYR A 101 5.61 0.85 5.27
C TYR A 101 6.81 -0.04 4.98
N LEU A 102 8.02 0.54 4.97
CA LEU A 102 9.27 -0.15 4.74
C LEU A 102 10.27 0.17 5.85
N THR A 103 10.78 -0.86 6.52
CA THR A 103 11.75 -0.69 7.62
C THR A 103 13.16 -0.50 7.09
N LYS A 104 13.92 0.40 7.71
CA LYS A 104 15.36 0.57 7.48
C LYS A 104 16.12 -0.50 8.30
N PRO A 105 17.13 -1.20 7.74
CA PRO A 105 17.64 -1.08 6.37
C PRO A 105 16.76 -1.80 5.34
N PHE A 106 16.64 -1.24 4.14
CA PHE A 106 15.86 -1.78 3.04
C PHE A 106 16.71 -2.00 1.78
N SER A 107 16.24 -2.84 0.88
CA SER A 107 16.84 -2.97 -0.44
C SER A 107 16.26 -1.96 -1.42
N MET A 108 17.09 -1.38 -2.29
CA MET A 108 16.63 -0.46 -3.33
C MET A 108 15.65 -1.15 -4.30
N GLY A 109 15.86 -2.43 -4.59
CA GLY A 109 14.95 -3.22 -5.43
C GLY A 109 13.55 -3.33 -4.84
N GLU A 110 13.44 -3.54 -3.52
CA GLU A 110 12.17 -3.59 -2.80
C GLU A 110 11.46 -2.23 -2.84
N LEU A 111 12.17 -1.15 -2.51
CA LEU A 111 11.60 0.20 -2.56
C LEU A 111 11.08 0.55 -3.96
N LEU A 112 11.86 0.26 -5.01
CA LEU A 112 11.45 0.49 -6.40
C LEU A 112 10.22 -0.32 -6.81
N ALA A 113 10.10 -1.56 -6.33
CA ALA A 113 8.91 -2.37 -6.59
C ALA A 113 7.67 -1.73 -5.95
N ARG A 114 7.77 -1.27 -4.71
CA ARG A 114 6.69 -0.58 -3.97
C ARG A 114 6.30 0.74 -4.63
N ILE A 115 7.27 1.56 -5.04
CA ILE A 115 7.03 2.82 -5.76
C ILE A 115 6.24 2.57 -7.05
N ARG A 116 6.67 1.60 -7.88
CA ARG A 116 5.95 1.27 -9.14
C ARG A 116 4.51 0.85 -8.89
N VAL A 117 4.29 0.04 -7.86
CA VAL A 117 2.93 -0.41 -7.48
C VAL A 117 2.09 0.79 -7.02
N ALA A 118 2.62 1.62 -6.12
CA ALA A 118 1.90 2.76 -5.58
C ALA A 118 1.51 3.80 -6.65
N ILE A 119 2.44 4.15 -7.55
CA ILE A 119 2.17 5.09 -8.65
C ILE A 119 1.15 4.52 -9.63
N ARG A 120 1.23 3.23 -9.99
CA ARG A 120 0.27 2.60 -10.88
C ARG A 120 -1.15 2.65 -10.32
N HIS A 121 -1.32 2.42 -9.02
CA HIS A 121 -2.62 2.52 -8.35
C HIS A 121 -3.13 3.95 -8.26
N ALA A 122 -2.24 4.92 -8.04
CA ALA A 122 -2.62 6.33 -7.98
C ALA A 122 -2.96 6.94 -9.35
N ALA A 123 -2.36 6.43 -10.43
CA ALA A 123 -2.65 6.88 -11.79
C ALA A 123 -4.07 6.53 -12.29
N GLY A 124 -4.85 5.88 -11.47
CA GLY A 124 -6.29 5.71 -11.65
C GLY A 124 -6.67 4.57 -12.59
N THR A 125 -7.09 3.49 -11.99
CA THR A 125 -8.08 2.60 -12.58
C THR A 125 -9.30 2.51 -11.65
N GLU A 126 -9.70 3.63 -11.05
CA GLU A 126 -10.97 3.68 -10.30
C GLU A 126 -12.19 3.42 -11.22
N ASP A 127 -12.00 3.51 -12.52
CA ASP A 127 -13.05 3.29 -13.54
C ASP A 127 -12.93 1.97 -14.31
N GLU A 128 -11.95 1.10 -14.03
CA GLU A 128 -12.00 -0.23 -14.63
C GLU A 128 -12.95 -1.12 -13.82
N PRO A 129 -14.12 -1.47 -14.35
CA PRO A 129 -15.09 -2.32 -13.65
C PRO A 129 -14.56 -3.74 -13.39
N VAL A 130 -13.45 -4.12 -14.05
CA VAL A 130 -12.82 -5.43 -13.95
C VAL A 130 -11.35 -5.30 -13.55
N LEU A 131 -11.02 -5.76 -12.34
CA LEU A 131 -9.63 -5.87 -11.86
C LEU A 131 -9.06 -7.21 -12.34
N THR A 132 -7.99 -7.17 -13.14
CA THR A 132 -7.38 -8.37 -13.73
C THR A 132 -6.02 -8.66 -13.11
N PHE A 133 -5.86 -9.91 -12.66
CA PHE A 133 -4.63 -10.50 -12.15
C PHE A 133 -4.30 -11.76 -12.97
N PRO A 134 -3.13 -12.40 -12.83
CA PRO A 134 -2.72 -13.49 -13.74
C PRO A 134 -3.77 -14.58 -14.01
N ASP A 135 -4.37 -15.14 -12.95
CA ASP A 135 -5.40 -16.18 -13.06
C ASP A 135 -6.73 -15.75 -12.42
N LEU A 136 -6.83 -14.52 -11.93
CA LEU A 136 -7.98 -14.01 -11.19
C LEU A 136 -8.48 -12.70 -11.82
N ALA A 137 -9.79 -12.60 -12.05
CA ALA A 137 -10.44 -11.38 -12.46
C ALA A 137 -11.64 -11.08 -11.54
N VAL A 138 -11.76 -9.80 -11.12
CA VAL A 138 -12.83 -9.32 -10.26
C VAL A 138 -13.61 -8.24 -10.99
N ASP A 139 -14.79 -8.58 -11.50
CA ASP A 139 -15.73 -7.62 -12.10
C ASP A 139 -16.52 -6.94 -10.99
N LEU A 140 -16.19 -5.68 -10.71
CA LEU A 140 -16.80 -4.91 -9.64
C LEU A 140 -18.25 -4.51 -9.96
N ALA A 141 -18.55 -4.29 -11.25
CA ALA A 141 -19.88 -3.88 -11.69
C ALA A 141 -20.88 -5.03 -11.58
N ARG A 142 -20.45 -6.25 -11.97
CA ARG A 142 -21.29 -7.45 -11.93
C ARG A 142 -21.20 -8.24 -10.64
N ARG A 143 -20.27 -7.85 -9.73
CA ARG A 143 -19.90 -8.63 -8.52
C ARG A 143 -19.50 -10.07 -8.84
N LEU A 144 -18.83 -10.26 -9.97
CA LEU A 144 -18.40 -11.56 -10.49
C LEU A 144 -16.90 -11.75 -10.29
N VAL A 145 -16.51 -12.91 -9.84
CA VAL A 145 -15.09 -13.30 -9.71
C VAL A 145 -14.83 -14.48 -10.63
N LEU A 146 -13.80 -14.37 -11.47
CA LEU A 146 -13.33 -15.44 -12.32
C LEU A 146 -11.96 -15.92 -11.84
N LEU A 147 -11.77 -17.22 -11.70
CA LEU A 147 -10.49 -17.86 -11.45
C LEU A 147 -10.17 -18.81 -12.60
N LYS A 148 -9.04 -18.57 -13.28
CA LYS A 148 -8.64 -19.33 -14.49
C LYS A 148 -9.74 -19.34 -15.58
N GLY A 149 -10.53 -18.24 -15.65
CA GLY A 149 -11.62 -18.08 -16.61
C GLY A 149 -12.96 -18.69 -16.18
N GLU A 150 -13.03 -19.42 -15.07
CA GLU A 150 -14.25 -20.01 -14.54
C GLU A 150 -14.84 -19.17 -13.40
N GLU A 151 -16.17 -19.11 -13.31
CA GLU A 151 -16.84 -18.36 -12.25
C GLU A 151 -16.60 -18.97 -10.87
N LEU A 152 -16.04 -18.15 -9.98
CA LEU A 152 -15.78 -18.52 -8.59
C LEU A 152 -16.91 -18.02 -7.67
N LYS A 153 -17.62 -18.94 -7.05
CA LYS A 153 -18.68 -18.59 -6.10
C LYS A 153 -18.12 -18.21 -4.74
N LEU A 154 -18.30 -16.94 -4.39
CA LEU A 154 -17.95 -16.39 -3.08
C LEU A 154 -19.22 -16.04 -2.30
N THR A 155 -19.15 -16.17 -0.97
CA THR A 155 -20.16 -15.57 -0.10
C THR A 155 -20.07 -14.04 -0.14
N PRO A 156 -21.12 -13.29 0.25
CA PRO A 156 -21.07 -11.83 0.26
C PRO A 156 -19.88 -11.26 1.04
N THR A 157 -19.57 -11.82 2.20
CA THR A 157 -18.44 -11.38 3.04
C THR A 157 -17.09 -11.69 2.40
N GLU A 158 -16.92 -12.90 1.84
CA GLU A 158 -15.69 -13.24 1.09
C GLU A 158 -15.48 -12.31 -0.10
N TYR A 159 -16.55 -11.99 -0.83
CA TYR A 159 -16.47 -11.05 -1.95
C TYR A 159 -16.04 -9.66 -1.50
N GLU A 160 -16.63 -9.10 -0.44
CA GLU A 160 -16.27 -7.76 0.04
C GLU A 160 -14.82 -7.71 0.55
N ILE A 161 -14.33 -8.76 1.22
CA ILE A 161 -12.91 -8.85 1.62
C ILE A 161 -12.02 -8.89 0.38
N LEU A 162 -12.32 -9.78 -0.58
CA LEU A 162 -11.52 -9.91 -1.80
C LEU A 162 -11.53 -8.61 -2.60
N LYS A 163 -12.69 -8.00 -2.80
CA LYS A 163 -12.86 -6.72 -3.47
C LYS A 163 -11.98 -5.63 -2.83
N HIS A 164 -12.08 -5.48 -1.50
CA HIS A 164 -11.32 -4.45 -0.79
C HIS A 164 -9.81 -4.68 -0.93
N LEU A 165 -9.36 -5.92 -0.81
CA LEU A 165 -7.95 -6.28 -0.99
C LEU A 165 -7.49 -6.08 -2.45
N ALA A 166 -8.30 -6.46 -3.43
CA ALA A 166 -7.98 -6.34 -4.85
C ALA A 166 -7.92 -4.87 -5.32
N VAL A 167 -8.85 -4.03 -4.84
CA VAL A 167 -8.81 -2.57 -5.10
C VAL A 167 -7.55 -1.93 -4.52
N HIS A 168 -7.07 -2.42 -3.38
CA HIS A 168 -5.84 -1.95 -2.74
C HIS A 168 -4.63 -2.86 -3.03
N ALA A 169 -4.66 -3.58 -4.17
CA ALA A 169 -3.59 -4.53 -4.50
C ALA A 169 -2.20 -3.87 -4.45
N GLY A 170 -1.23 -4.60 -3.87
CA GLY A 170 0.13 -4.11 -3.66
C GLY A 170 0.34 -3.29 -2.40
N ARG A 171 -0.73 -2.83 -1.73
CA ARG A 171 -0.66 -2.10 -0.45
C ARG A 171 -0.92 -3.05 0.72
N VAL A 172 -0.39 -2.70 1.89
CA VAL A 172 -0.78 -3.37 3.14
C VAL A 172 -2.10 -2.78 3.61
N VAL A 173 -3.09 -3.64 3.82
CA VAL A 173 -4.38 -3.27 4.42
C VAL A 173 -4.40 -3.82 5.84
N THR A 174 -4.54 -2.94 6.85
CA THR A 174 -4.54 -3.36 8.24
C THR A 174 -5.77 -4.19 8.59
N HIS A 175 -5.68 -5.01 9.65
CA HIS A 175 -6.85 -5.74 10.15
C HIS A 175 -8.03 -4.79 10.42
N LYS A 176 -7.74 -3.63 11.04
CA LYS A 176 -8.74 -2.61 11.38
C LYS A 176 -9.39 -2.00 10.14
N GLN A 177 -8.60 -1.68 9.10
CA GLN A 177 -9.12 -1.16 7.83
C GLN A 177 -10.06 -2.18 7.17
N LEU A 178 -9.67 -3.47 7.07
CA LEU A 178 -10.51 -4.52 6.52
C LEU A 178 -11.79 -4.74 7.32
N LEU A 179 -11.68 -4.83 8.65
CA LEU A 179 -12.85 -5.01 9.52
C LEU A 179 -13.83 -3.85 9.37
N ARG A 180 -13.34 -2.62 9.37
CA ARG A 180 -14.17 -1.43 9.17
C ARG A 180 -14.85 -1.41 7.80
N ALA A 181 -14.13 -1.77 6.74
CA ALA A 181 -14.66 -1.76 5.37
C ALA A 181 -15.75 -2.81 5.16
N VAL A 182 -15.62 -4.00 5.75
CA VAL A 182 -16.51 -5.15 5.51
C VAL A 182 -17.66 -5.22 6.51
N TRP A 183 -17.42 -4.91 7.80
CA TRP A 183 -18.44 -5.03 8.87
C TRP A 183 -18.82 -3.71 9.51
N GLY A 184 -18.12 -2.61 9.17
CA GLY A 184 -18.39 -1.28 9.70
C GLY A 184 -17.58 -0.93 10.97
N PRO A 185 -17.75 0.30 11.49
CA PRO A 185 -16.86 0.87 12.51
C PRO A 185 -16.88 0.15 13.86
N ASN A 186 -17.92 -0.62 14.17
CA ASN A 186 -18.08 -1.27 15.48
C ASN A 186 -17.34 -2.62 15.61
N PHE A 187 -16.73 -3.13 14.51
CA PHE A 187 -16.10 -4.45 14.48
C PHE A 187 -14.56 -4.42 14.38
N GLN A 188 -13.92 -3.33 14.83
CA GLN A 188 -12.49 -3.09 14.58
C GLN A 188 -11.54 -4.04 15.34
N GLU A 189 -11.99 -4.72 16.40
CA GLU A 189 -11.16 -5.59 17.23
C GLU A 189 -11.36 -7.10 16.94
N GLU A 190 -12.32 -7.46 16.09
CA GLU A 190 -12.73 -8.85 15.83
C GLU A 190 -11.83 -9.55 14.78
N THR A 191 -10.51 -9.46 14.96
CA THR A 191 -9.51 -10.02 14.02
C THR A 191 -9.63 -11.53 13.82
N HIS A 192 -10.23 -12.24 14.79
CA HIS A 192 -10.45 -13.68 14.66
C HIS A 192 -11.39 -14.03 13.50
N TYR A 193 -12.49 -13.30 13.34
CA TYR A 193 -13.41 -13.51 12.22
C TYR A 193 -12.72 -13.27 10.87
N LEU A 194 -11.94 -12.20 10.79
CA LEU A 194 -11.20 -11.89 9.57
C LEU A 194 -10.24 -13.01 9.17
N ARG A 195 -9.52 -13.61 10.12
CA ARG A 195 -8.61 -14.74 9.86
C ARG A 195 -9.34 -15.96 9.29
N VAL A 196 -10.55 -16.24 9.78
CA VAL A 196 -11.36 -17.35 9.26
C VAL A 196 -11.72 -17.12 7.79
N TYR A 197 -12.22 -15.93 7.45
CA TYR A 197 -12.59 -15.59 6.06
C TYR A 197 -11.38 -15.54 5.13
N ILE A 198 -10.24 -15.03 5.56
CA ILE A 198 -9.00 -15.08 4.79
C ILE A 198 -8.59 -16.53 4.52
N GLY A 199 -8.70 -17.39 5.52
CA GLY A 199 -8.44 -18.83 5.36
C GLY A 199 -9.40 -19.49 4.34
N GLN A 200 -10.68 -19.12 4.35
CA GLN A 200 -11.68 -19.61 3.38
C GLN A 200 -11.38 -19.08 1.96
N LEU A 201 -11.06 -17.78 1.83
CA LEU A 201 -10.68 -17.18 0.55
C LEU A 201 -9.44 -17.85 -0.04
N ARG A 202 -8.39 -18.05 0.75
CA ARG A 202 -7.19 -18.75 0.29
C ARG A 202 -7.49 -20.15 -0.24
N ARG A 203 -8.36 -20.91 0.40
CA ARG A 203 -8.76 -22.24 -0.09
C ARG A 203 -9.45 -22.20 -1.45
N LYS A 204 -10.04 -21.05 -1.81
CA LYS A 204 -10.77 -20.87 -3.07
C LYS A 204 -9.92 -20.29 -4.19
N ILE A 205 -8.98 -19.38 -3.87
CA ILE A 205 -8.22 -18.65 -4.90
C ILE A 205 -6.75 -19.05 -5.01
N GLU A 206 -6.17 -19.68 -3.98
CA GLU A 206 -4.77 -20.10 -3.98
C GLU A 206 -4.63 -21.56 -4.41
N GLU A 207 -3.56 -21.89 -5.11
CA GLU A 207 -3.21 -23.29 -5.40
C GLU A 207 -2.78 -24.04 -4.13
N ASP A 208 -2.01 -23.37 -3.26
CA ASP A 208 -1.65 -23.85 -1.93
C ASP A 208 -1.99 -22.78 -0.88
N PRO A 209 -3.05 -22.96 -0.08
CA PRO A 209 -3.44 -22.03 0.96
C PRO A 209 -2.37 -21.76 2.03
N ALA A 210 -1.42 -22.71 2.23
CA ALA A 210 -0.30 -22.56 3.16
C ALA A 210 0.84 -21.72 2.58
N ARG A 211 0.90 -21.62 1.23
CA ARG A 211 1.87 -20.80 0.49
C ARG A 211 1.14 -19.83 -0.46
N PRO A 212 0.39 -18.88 0.09
CA PRO A 212 -0.47 -18.02 -0.70
C PRO A 212 0.32 -17.13 -1.66
N ARG A 213 -0.20 -16.97 -2.88
CA ARG A 213 0.36 -16.11 -3.93
C ARG A 213 -0.37 -14.77 -4.04
N TYR A 214 -1.67 -14.74 -3.76
CA TYR A 214 -2.50 -13.54 -3.85
C TYR A 214 -2.62 -12.80 -2.52
N ILE A 215 -3.01 -13.49 -1.44
CA ILE A 215 -3.24 -12.86 -0.15
C ILE A 215 -2.09 -13.19 0.80
N LEU A 216 -1.11 -12.31 0.89
CA LEU A 216 0.00 -12.44 1.83
C LEU A 216 -0.40 -11.93 3.22
N THR A 217 0.17 -12.56 4.27
CA THR A 217 0.03 -12.08 5.64
C THR A 217 1.20 -11.16 5.98
N GLU A 218 0.90 -9.92 6.35
CA GLU A 218 1.84 -9.03 7.03
C GLU A 218 1.66 -9.23 8.52
N ALA A 219 2.59 -10.01 9.11
CA ALA A 219 2.44 -10.51 10.48
C ALA A 219 2.12 -9.39 11.47
N GLY A 220 1.05 -9.58 12.25
CA GLY A 220 0.55 -8.63 13.23
C GLY A 220 -0.14 -7.38 12.65
N VAL A 221 0.09 -7.02 11.41
CA VAL A 221 -0.41 -5.78 10.78
C VAL A 221 -1.71 -6.02 10.01
N GLY A 222 -1.71 -6.96 9.06
CA GLY A 222 -2.85 -7.15 8.18
C GLY A 222 -2.53 -8.07 7.00
N TYR A 223 -3.03 -7.69 5.82
CA TYR A 223 -2.88 -8.47 4.61
C TYR A 223 -2.49 -7.59 3.43
N ARG A 224 -1.76 -8.17 2.49
CA ARG A 224 -1.40 -7.56 1.22
C ARG A 224 -1.88 -8.45 0.08
N PHE A 225 -2.58 -7.86 -0.87
CA PHE A 225 -2.94 -8.54 -2.11
C PHE A 225 -1.87 -8.29 -3.18
N ILE A 226 -1.38 -9.33 -3.84
CA ILE A 226 -0.32 -9.21 -4.85
C ILE A 226 -0.95 -9.07 -6.22
N SER A 227 -0.57 -8.02 -6.96
CA SER A 227 -1.10 -7.70 -8.30
C SER A 227 -0.33 -8.34 -9.46
N GLY A 228 0.75 -9.06 -9.20
CA GLY A 228 1.56 -9.72 -10.22
C GLY A 228 2.44 -10.80 -9.62
N LEU A 229 2.80 -11.81 -10.41
CA LEU A 229 3.74 -12.85 -10.01
C LEU A 229 5.09 -12.20 -9.71
N GLN A 230 5.43 -12.04 -8.44
CA GLN A 230 6.84 -12.02 -8.07
C GLN A 230 7.32 -13.45 -8.25
N GLN A 231 8.04 -13.71 -9.35
CA GLN A 231 8.87 -14.91 -9.41
C GLN A 231 9.94 -14.80 -8.32
N PRO A 232 10.22 -15.91 -7.60
CA PRO A 232 11.26 -15.94 -6.58
C PRO A 232 12.64 -15.63 -7.13
#